data_38beca4a5827c126ea561b1bd366a350
#
_entry.id   38beca4a5827c126ea561b1bd366a350
#
_cell.length_a   1.000
_cell.length_b   1.000
_cell.length_c   1.000
_cell.angle_alpha   90.00
_cell.angle_beta   90.00
_cell.angle_gamma   90.00
#
_symmetry.space_group_name_H-M   'P 1'
#
loop_
_entity.id
_entity.type
_entity.pdbx_description
1 polymer ?
#
loop_
_entity_poly.entity_id
_entity_poly.type
_entity_poly.pdbx_seq_one_letter_code
_entity_poly.pdbx_strand_id
1 'polypeptide(L)'
;LPQSLTASCGVDALTHCIEAYTVKVHQPITDALALKGISLIAQNLEKAYVNGHDKEARRNMMIASTIGGMSFISSNVGAVHAFAETVGAWFDTPHGVANSLFLPYIMEYNIPACLDRFVDIADALGIERNGMNDQEYAYSAVQYVKDLNRRLNIPKIKEIKGITEDK
;
A
#
# COMPACT_ATOMS: atom_id res chain seq x y z
N LEU A 1 0.59 -8.68 17.40
CA LEU A 1 -0.26 -7.56 17.00
C LEU A 1 -1.69 -8.06 16.78
N PRO A 2 -2.71 -7.29 17.20
CA PRO A 2 -4.10 -7.53 16.84
C PRO A 2 -4.32 -7.48 15.32
N GLN A 3 -5.40 -8.11 14.84
CA GLN A 3 -5.71 -8.15 13.40
C GLN A 3 -5.84 -6.74 12.79
N SER A 4 -6.53 -5.81 13.46
CA SER A 4 -6.70 -4.43 12.98
C SER A 4 -5.38 -3.70 12.78
N LEU A 5 -4.45 -3.84 13.73
CA LEU A 5 -3.11 -3.26 13.59
C LEU A 5 -2.26 -3.99 12.55
N THR A 6 -2.41 -5.31 12.43
CA THR A 6 -1.72 -6.08 11.38
C THR A 6 -2.18 -5.59 10.00
N ALA A 7 -3.49 -5.36 9.82
CA ALA A 7 -4.05 -4.82 8.58
C ALA A 7 -3.52 -3.42 8.26
N SER A 8 -3.75 -2.47 9.18
CA SER A 8 -3.41 -1.06 8.95
C SER A 8 -1.90 -0.83 8.78
N CYS A 9 -1.06 -1.41 9.66
CA CYS A 9 0.39 -1.30 9.53
C CYS A 9 0.94 -2.05 8.30
N GLY A 10 0.27 -3.14 7.90
CA GLY A 10 0.67 -3.89 6.70
C GLY A 10 0.39 -3.14 5.41
N VAL A 11 -0.79 -2.51 5.30
CA VAL A 11 -1.11 -1.66 4.14
C VAL A 11 -0.31 -0.36 4.16
N ASP A 12 0.02 0.17 5.33
CA ASP A 12 0.92 1.30 5.47
C ASP A 12 2.33 0.98 4.92
N ALA A 13 2.88 -0.17 5.27
CA ALA A 13 4.16 -0.64 4.70
C ALA A 13 4.07 -0.83 3.18
N LEU A 14 2.94 -1.29 2.66
CA LEU A 14 2.68 -1.37 1.22
C LEU A 14 2.67 0.02 0.58
N THR A 15 2.02 0.99 1.23
CA THR A 15 1.97 2.38 0.79
C THR A 15 3.38 2.97 0.70
N HIS A 16 4.22 2.79 1.72
CA HIS A 16 5.62 3.23 1.70
C HIS A 16 6.37 2.67 0.49
N CYS A 17 6.23 1.37 0.21
CA CYS A 17 6.89 0.75 -0.93
C CYS A 17 6.37 1.29 -2.27
N ILE A 18 5.05 1.39 -2.45
CA ILE A 18 4.45 1.87 -3.70
C ILE A 18 4.81 3.33 -3.94
N GLU A 19 4.71 4.19 -2.92
CA GLU A 19 5.07 5.60 -3.08
C GLU A 19 6.57 5.78 -3.34
N ALA A 20 7.44 5.12 -2.56
CA ALA A 20 8.88 5.18 -2.81
C ALA A 20 9.25 4.75 -4.23
N TYR A 21 8.50 3.82 -4.83
CA TYR A 21 8.71 3.38 -6.20
C TYR A 21 8.18 4.37 -7.24
N THR A 22 7.10 5.11 -6.96
CA THR A 22 6.40 5.97 -7.93
C THR A 22 6.73 7.45 -7.82
N VAL A 23 7.43 7.90 -6.78
CA VAL A 23 7.85 9.31 -6.64
C VAL A 23 8.93 9.71 -7.65
N LYS A 24 9.01 11.00 -7.98
CA LYS A 24 9.94 11.53 -8.98
C LYS A 24 11.42 11.43 -8.59
N VAL A 25 11.72 11.37 -7.30
CA VAL A 25 13.09 11.29 -6.75
C VAL A 25 13.55 9.85 -6.47
N HIS A 26 12.87 8.87 -7.07
CA HIS A 26 13.23 7.46 -6.99
C HIS A 26 14.63 7.18 -7.53
N GLN A 27 15.24 6.08 -7.10
CA GLN A 27 16.55 5.64 -7.56
C GLN A 27 16.67 4.10 -7.57
N PRO A 28 17.59 3.51 -8.36
CA PRO A 28 17.63 2.07 -8.57
C PRO A 28 17.71 1.23 -7.29
N ILE A 29 18.40 1.71 -6.25
CA ILE A 29 18.52 0.98 -4.97
C ILE A 29 17.18 0.96 -4.24
N THR A 30 16.53 2.11 -4.10
CA THR A 30 15.21 2.21 -3.45
C THR A 30 14.14 1.51 -4.26
N ASP A 31 14.23 1.54 -5.59
CA ASP A 31 13.33 0.82 -6.49
C ASP A 31 13.37 -0.69 -6.26
N ALA A 32 14.58 -1.27 -6.20
CA ALA A 32 14.74 -2.70 -5.95
C ALA A 32 14.21 -3.11 -4.56
N LEU A 33 14.44 -2.27 -3.54
CA LEU A 33 13.90 -2.50 -2.21
C LEU A 33 12.37 -2.40 -2.19
N ALA A 34 11.81 -1.38 -2.82
CA ALA A 34 10.36 -1.14 -2.86
C ALA A 34 9.62 -2.32 -3.52
N LEU A 35 10.05 -2.77 -4.69
CA LEU A 35 9.45 -3.94 -5.36
C LEU A 35 9.56 -5.22 -4.51
N LYS A 36 10.72 -5.42 -3.84
CA LYS A 36 10.85 -6.55 -2.91
C LYS A 36 9.91 -6.44 -1.73
N GLY A 37 9.73 -5.25 -1.17
CA GLY A 37 8.78 -4.98 -0.10
C GLY A 37 7.34 -5.29 -0.51
N ILE A 38 6.91 -4.80 -1.69
CA ILE A 38 5.57 -5.09 -2.27
C ILE A 38 5.35 -6.59 -2.36
N SER A 39 6.30 -7.33 -2.93
CA SER A 39 6.20 -8.79 -3.10
C SER A 39 6.08 -9.52 -1.75
N LEU A 40 6.86 -9.14 -0.75
CA LEU A 40 6.79 -9.75 0.58
C LEU A 40 5.44 -9.49 1.25
N ILE A 41 4.90 -8.27 1.13
CA ILE A 41 3.61 -7.90 1.71
C ILE A 41 2.49 -8.68 1.02
N ALA A 42 2.47 -8.72 -0.31
CA ALA A 42 1.47 -9.45 -1.08
C ALA A 42 1.38 -10.94 -0.67
N GLN A 43 2.53 -11.56 -0.39
CA GLN A 43 2.60 -12.98 -0.03
C GLN A 43 2.27 -13.29 1.44
N ASN A 44 2.38 -12.31 2.33
CA ASN A 44 2.40 -12.59 3.77
C ASN A 44 1.37 -11.82 4.60
N LEU A 45 0.87 -10.65 4.12
CA LEU A 45 0.01 -9.80 4.94
C LEU A 45 -1.30 -10.51 5.32
N GLU A 46 -1.99 -11.13 4.38
CA GLU A 46 -3.24 -11.84 4.67
C GLU A 46 -3.00 -13.07 5.57
N LYS A 47 -1.88 -13.78 5.39
CA LYS A 47 -1.50 -14.89 6.27
C LYS A 47 -1.30 -14.42 7.71
N ALA A 48 -0.55 -13.32 7.88
CA ALA A 48 -0.31 -12.73 9.20
C ALA A 48 -1.58 -12.14 9.82
N TYR A 49 -2.53 -11.64 8.99
CA TYR A 49 -3.82 -11.14 9.42
C TYR A 49 -4.74 -12.27 9.91
N VAL A 50 -4.86 -13.35 9.14
CA VAL A 50 -5.71 -14.50 9.49
C VAL A 50 -5.14 -15.28 10.66
N ASN A 51 -3.83 -15.49 10.69
CA ASN A 51 -3.14 -16.21 11.76
C ASN A 51 -1.97 -15.38 12.32
N GLY A 52 -2.24 -14.60 13.36
CA GLY A 52 -1.23 -13.78 14.02
C GLY A 52 -0.08 -14.59 14.70
N HIS A 53 -0.21 -15.91 14.80
CA HIS A 53 0.81 -16.81 15.32
C HIS A 53 1.70 -17.44 14.22
N ASP A 54 1.42 -17.19 12.95
CA ASP A 54 2.29 -17.60 11.84
C ASP A 54 3.61 -16.80 11.91
N LYS A 55 4.62 -17.43 12.48
CA LYS A 55 5.93 -16.82 12.72
C LYS A 55 6.64 -16.43 11.43
N GLU A 56 6.45 -17.20 10.37
CA GLU A 56 7.08 -16.93 9.08
C GLU A 56 6.44 -15.70 8.42
N ALA A 57 5.12 -15.69 8.31
CA ALA A 57 4.39 -14.52 7.78
C ALA A 57 4.69 -13.26 8.61
N ARG A 58 4.70 -13.35 9.94
CA ARG A 58 5.05 -12.24 10.84
C ARG A 58 6.47 -11.71 10.63
N ARG A 59 7.45 -12.62 10.50
CA ARG A 59 8.84 -12.26 10.21
C ARG A 59 8.94 -11.56 8.84
N ASN A 60 8.29 -12.10 7.82
CA ASN A 60 8.33 -11.54 6.48
C ASN A 60 7.66 -10.15 6.43
N MET A 61 6.57 -9.95 7.17
CA MET A 61 5.95 -8.62 7.32
C MET A 61 6.86 -7.62 8.03
N MET A 62 7.60 -8.05 9.08
CA MET A 62 8.58 -7.19 9.75
C MET A 62 9.72 -6.77 8.80
N ILE A 63 10.23 -7.72 8.01
CA ILE A 63 11.24 -7.44 6.98
C ILE A 63 10.69 -6.47 5.95
N ALA A 64 9.47 -6.70 5.46
CA ALA A 64 8.83 -5.84 4.47
C ALA A 64 8.62 -4.40 4.98
N SER A 65 8.20 -4.23 6.24
CA SER A 65 8.07 -2.92 6.89
C SER A 65 9.43 -2.22 6.98
N THR A 66 10.49 -2.94 7.35
CA THR A 66 11.86 -2.40 7.38
C THR A 66 12.32 -1.98 5.99
N ILE A 67 12.07 -2.81 4.97
CA ILE A 67 12.39 -2.50 3.57
C ILE A 67 11.64 -1.24 3.10
N GLY A 68 10.34 -1.12 3.43
CA GLY A 68 9.55 0.08 3.15
C GLY A 68 10.20 1.32 3.74
N GLY A 69 10.61 1.27 5.01
CA GLY A 69 11.34 2.35 5.68
C GLY A 69 12.65 2.72 4.97
N MET A 70 13.45 1.72 4.58
CA MET A 70 14.70 1.94 3.83
C MET A 70 14.46 2.51 2.43
N SER A 71 13.34 2.19 1.81
CA SER A 71 13.00 2.68 0.47
C SER A 71 12.63 4.17 0.52
N PHE A 72 11.69 4.58 1.38
CA PHE A 72 11.20 5.95 1.37
C PHE A 72 12.17 6.96 2.00
N ILE A 73 13.06 6.55 2.91
CA ILE A 73 13.99 7.48 3.56
C ILE A 73 14.93 8.21 2.57
N SER A 74 15.16 7.60 1.42
CA SER A 74 16.00 8.17 0.36
C SER A 74 15.23 8.62 -0.89
N SER A 75 13.93 8.28 -1.01
CA SER A 75 13.08 8.65 -2.14
C SER A 75 11.88 9.52 -1.75
N ASN A 76 11.63 9.69 -0.45
CA ASN A 76 10.44 10.33 0.12
C ASN A 76 9.14 9.49 -0.07
N VAL A 77 8.06 10.02 0.50
CA VAL A 77 6.69 9.57 0.30
C VAL A 77 5.96 10.52 -0.65
N GLY A 78 4.77 10.16 -1.09
CA GLY A 78 4.00 10.90 -2.08
C GLY A 78 2.69 11.48 -1.53
N ALA A 79 1.69 11.58 -2.42
CA ALA A 79 0.41 12.21 -2.12
C ALA A 79 -0.45 11.40 -1.14
N VAL A 80 -0.29 10.07 -1.07
CA VAL A 80 -1.05 9.25 -0.11
C VAL A 80 -0.79 9.71 1.31
N HIS A 81 0.49 9.82 1.69
CA HIS A 81 0.87 10.28 3.04
C HIS A 81 0.43 11.72 3.30
N ALA A 82 0.52 12.63 2.31
CA ALA A 82 0.07 14.02 2.47
C ALA A 82 -1.43 14.10 2.81
N PHE A 83 -2.28 13.32 2.12
CA PHE A 83 -3.71 13.24 2.45
C PHE A 83 -3.97 12.54 3.78
N ALA A 84 -3.26 11.44 4.03
CA ALA A 84 -3.42 10.64 5.24
C ALA A 84 -3.06 11.43 6.51
N GLU A 85 -1.98 12.20 6.50
CA GLU A 85 -1.58 13.06 7.60
C GLU A 85 -2.62 14.14 7.87
N THR A 86 -3.18 14.75 6.81
CA THR A 86 -4.24 15.75 6.94
C THR A 86 -5.49 15.17 7.59
N VAL A 87 -5.98 14.02 7.10
CA VAL A 87 -7.17 13.35 7.67
C VAL A 87 -6.88 12.84 9.08
N GLY A 88 -5.68 12.32 9.32
CA GLY A 88 -5.25 11.90 10.65
C GLY A 88 -5.30 13.04 11.66
N ALA A 89 -4.81 14.22 11.30
CA ALA A 89 -4.81 15.41 12.16
C ALA A 89 -6.21 15.96 12.44
N TRP A 90 -7.13 15.90 11.47
CA TRP A 90 -8.48 16.47 11.62
C TRP A 90 -9.47 15.53 12.29
N PHE A 91 -9.33 14.23 12.10
CA PHE A 91 -10.33 13.24 12.50
C PHE A 91 -9.77 12.16 13.47
N ASP A 92 -8.55 12.35 13.98
CA ASP A 92 -7.87 11.38 14.85
C ASP A 92 -7.86 9.96 14.25
N THR A 93 -7.68 9.88 12.93
CA THR A 93 -7.67 8.61 12.20
C THR A 93 -6.30 7.97 12.31
N PRO A 94 -6.22 6.68 12.71
CA PRO A 94 -4.93 5.99 12.75
C PRO A 94 -4.21 6.04 11.40
N HIS A 95 -2.92 6.37 11.41
CA HIS A 95 -2.10 6.66 10.22
C HIS A 95 -2.22 5.58 9.14
N GLY A 96 -2.02 4.30 9.49
CA GLY A 96 -2.11 3.21 8.51
C GLY A 96 -3.53 3.00 7.96
N VAL A 97 -4.58 3.37 8.71
CA VAL A 97 -5.95 3.37 8.20
C VAL A 97 -6.11 4.48 7.16
N ALA A 98 -5.66 5.69 7.48
CA ALA A 98 -5.74 6.83 6.57
C ALA A 98 -4.97 6.54 5.26
N ASN A 99 -3.74 6.03 5.34
CA ASN A 99 -2.98 5.61 4.15
C ASN A 99 -3.73 4.56 3.32
N SER A 100 -4.33 3.57 3.98
CA SER A 100 -5.09 2.52 3.29
C SER A 100 -6.29 3.06 2.51
N LEU A 101 -6.93 4.11 3.01
CA LEU A 101 -8.08 4.75 2.37
C LEU A 101 -7.69 5.47 1.08
N PHE A 102 -6.58 6.19 1.08
CA PHE A 102 -6.15 7.01 -0.06
C PHE A 102 -5.33 6.24 -1.10
N LEU A 103 -4.61 5.20 -0.69
CA LEU A 103 -3.68 4.48 -1.56
C LEU A 103 -4.29 4.11 -2.93
N PRO A 104 -5.43 3.39 -3.04
CA PRO A 104 -5.92 2.95 -4.35
C PRO A 104 -6.33 4.11 -5.26
N TYR A 105 -6.80 5.22 -4.71
CA TYR A 105 -7.21 6.39 -5.50
C TYR A 105 -6.01 7.19 -6.02
N ILE A 106 -4.97 7.34 -5.21
CA ILE A 106 -3.74 8.01 -5.64
C ILE A 106 -2.96 7.14 -6.62
N MET A 107 -2.97 5.81 -6.46
CA MET A 107 -2.44 4.90 -7.48
C MET A 107 -3.13 5.12 -8.83
N GLU A 108 -4.46 5.12 -8.83
CA GLU A 108 -5.27 5.33 -10.03
C GLU A 108 -4.97 6.68 -10.71
N TYR A 109 -4.83 7.74 -9.90
CA TYR A 109 -4.46 9.07 -10.37
C TYR A 109 -3.05 9.13 -10.99
N ASN A 110 -2.10 8.36 -10.45
CA ASN A 110 -0.69 8.40 -10.87
C ASN A 110 -0.41 7.52 -12.10
N ILE A 111 -1.21 6.49 -12.39
CA ILE A 111 -0.98 5.56 -13.51
C ILE A 111 -0.67 6.28 -14.83
N PRO A 112 -1.41 7.32 -15.28
CA PRO A 112 -1.11 7.97 -16.54
C PRO A 112 0.27 8.64 -16.60
N ALA A 113 0.84 8.99 -15.46
CA ALA A 113 2.15 9.66 -15.38
C ALA A 113 3.33 8.69 -15.30
N CYS A 114 3.12 7.44 -14.86
CA CYS A 114 4.18 6.44 -14.66
C CYS A 114 3.65 5.01 -14.89
N LEU A 115 3.03 4.78 -16.05
CA LEU A 115 2.38 3.51 -16.40
C LEU A 115 3.32 2.30 -16.21
N ASP A 116 4.55 2.38 -16.71
CA ASP A 116 5.52 1.29 -16.65
C ASP A 116 5.80 0.85 -15.21
N ARG A 117 5.86 1.82 -14.28
CA ARG A 117 6.07 1.53 -12.86
C ARG A 117 4.88 0.80 -12.23
N PHE A 118 3.65 1.08 -12.67
CA PHE A 118 2.48 0.34 -12.20
C PHE A 118 2.36 -1.06 -12.81
N VAL A 119 2.94 -1.29 -13.99
CA VAL A 119 3.15 -2.64 -14.54
C VAL A 119 4.08 -3.43 -13.62
N ASP A 120 5.23 -2.88 -13.25
CA ASP A 120 6.17 -3.50 -12.31
C ASP A 120 5.55 -3.75 -10.93
N ILE A 121 4.70 -2.84 -10.44
CA ILE A 121 3.96 -3.03 -9.18
C ILE A 121 2.98 -4.21 -9.31
N ALA A 122 2.27 -4.36 -10.44
CA ALA A 122 1.37 -5.48 -10.66
C ALA A 122 2.13 -6.81 -10.68
N ASP A 123 3.31 -6.85 -11.31
CA ASP A 123 4.21 -8.01 -11.27
C ASP A 123 4.65 -8.34 -9.83
N ALA A 124 5.08 -7.32 -9.07
CA ALA A 124 5.52 -7.49 -7.69
C ALA A 124 4.39 -7.96 -6.76
N LEU A 125 3.14 -7.57 -7.02
CA LEU A 125 1.94 -8.06 -6.32
C LEU A 125 1.59 -9.51 -6.68
N GLY A 126 2.21 -10.08 -7.71
CA GLY A 126 1.97 -11.44 -8.17
C GLY A 126 0.66 -11.60 -8.96
N ILE A 127 0.21 -10.55 -9.61
CA ILE A 127 -0.99 -10.57 -10.44
C ILE A 127 -0.67 -11.28 -11.76
N GLU A 128 -1.52 -12.21 -12.18
CA GLU A 128 -1.38 -12.86 -13.49
C GLU A 128 -1.87 -11.94 -14.59
N ARG A 129 -1.05 -11.74 -15.61
CA ARG A 129 -1.35 -10.80 -16.69
C ARG A 129 -2.51 -11.23 -17.61
N ASN A 130 -2.71 -12.51 -17.83
CA ASN A 130 -3.85 -13.12 -18.52
C ASN A 130 -4.28 -12.40 -19.82
N GLY A 131 -3.32 -11.93 -20.63
CA GLY A 131 -3.57 -11.22 -21.89
C GLY A 131 -3.94 -9.75 -21.77
N MET A 132 -3.94 -9.17 -20.57
CA MET A 132 -4.14 -7.73 -20.37
C MET A 132 -3.03 -6.90 -21.05
N ASN A 133 -3.41 -5.78 -21.65
CA ASN A 133 -2.44 -4.76 -22.07
C ASN A 133 -1.83 -4.05 -20.85
N ASP A 134 -0.81 -3.21 -21.06
CA ASP A 134 -0.09 -2.56 -19.95
C ASP A 134 -1.01 -1.67 -19.09
N GLN A 135 -1.95 -0.98 -19.73
CA GLN A 135 -2.90 -0.12 -19.01
C GLN A 135 -3.83 -0.95 -18.13
N GLU A 136 -4.45 -1.99 -18.68
CA GLU A 136 -5.33 -2.90 -17.94
C GLU A 136 -4.56 -3.57 -16.78
N TYR A 137 -3.32 -3.96 -17.04
CA TYR A 137 -2.48 -4.62 -16.06
C TYR A 137 -2.08 -3.66 -14.91
N ALA A 138 -1.72 -2.42 -15.22
CA ALA A 138 -1.46 -1.39 -14.21
C ALA A 138 -2.71 -1.12 -13.34
N TYR A 139 -3.91 -1.01 -13.95
CA TYR A 139 -5.16 -0.84 -13.21
C TYR A 139 -5.53 -2.06 -12.37
N SER A 140 -5.08 -3.26 -12.72
CA SER A 140 -5.28 -4.46 -11.90
C SER A 140 -4.58 -4.36 -10.53
N ALA A 141 -3.46 -3.64 -10.44
CA ALA A 141 -2.81 -3.35 -9.17
C ALA A 141 -3.68 -2.48 -8.24
N VAL A 142 -4.38 -1.49 -8.80
CA VAL A 142 -5.36 -0.67 -8.05
C VAL A 142 -6.50 -1.54 -7.53
N GLN A 143 -7.03 -2.40 -8.39
CA GLN A 143 -8.11 -3.31 -8.00
C GLN A 143 -7.66 -4.29 -6.92
N TYR A 144 -6.43 -4.82 -7.02
CA TYR A 144 -5.83 -5.66 -5.99
C TYR A 144 -5.82 -4.98 -4.62
N VAL A 145 -5.40 -3.71 -4.56
CA VAL A 145 -5.36 -2.95 -3.29
C VAL A 145 -6.77 -2.68 -2.75
N LYS A 146 -7.73 -2.33 -3.62
CA LYS A 146 -9.15 -2.17 -3.23
C LYS A 146 -9.71 -3.47 -2.62
N ASP A 147 -9.38 -4.61 -3.22
CA ASP A 147 -9.80 -5.92 -2.74
C ASP A 147 -9.08 -6.34 -1.46
N LEU A 148 -7.78 -6.05 -1.36
CA LEU A 148 -6.99 -6.29 -0.16
C LEU A 148 -7.58 -5.53 1.03
N ASN A 149 -7.88 -4.24 0.88
CA ASN A 149 -8.51 -3.43 1.92
C ASN A 149 -9.85 -4.05 2.40
N ARG A 150 -10.66 -4.56 1.47
CA ARG A 150 -11.92 -5.25 1.82
C ARG A 150 -11.66 -6.54 2.61
N ARG A 151 -10.71 -7.38 2.18
CA ARG A 151 -10.37 -8.65 2.86
C ARG A 151 -9.76 -8.42 4.25
N LEU A 152 -9.06 -7.32 4.43
CA LEU A 152 -8.46 -6.92 5.71
C LEU A 152 -9.42 -6.14 6.63
N ASN A 153 -10.68 -5.94 6.21
CA ASN A 153 -11.67 -5.15 6.93
C ASN A 153 -11.19 -3.73 7.27
N ILE A 154 -10.45 -3.08 6.36
CA ILE A 154 -10.12 -1.65 6.49
C ILE A 154 -11.43 -0.85 6.39
N PRO A 155 -11.71 0.06 7.34
CA PRO A 155 -12.94 0.84 7.33
C PRO A 155 -13.02 1.74 6.09
N LYS A 156 -14.23 2.06 5.64
CA LYS A 156 -14.45 3.04 4.57
C LYS A 156 -14.38 4.45 5.12
N ILE A 157 -14.09 5.43 4.27
CA ILE A 157 -13.98 6.84 4.68
C ILE A 157 -15.22 7.34 5.44
N LYS A 158 -16.42 6.96 5.01
CA LYS A 158 -17.70 7.30 5.69
C LYS A 158 -17.88 6.67 7.08
N GLU A 159 -17.05 5.71 7.43
CA GLU A 159 -17.05 5.04 8.73
C GLU A 159 -16.07 5.70 9.71
N ILE A 160 -15.27 6.66 9.23
CA ILE A 160 -14.37 7.44 10.08
C ILE A 160 -15.19 8.46 10.87
N LYS A 161 -15.00 8.43 12.18
CA LYS A 161 -15.72 9.33 13.09
C LYS A 161 -15.46 10.80 12.75
N GLY A 162 -16.53 11.55 12.52
CA GLY A 162 -16.47 13.00 12.27
C GLY A 162 -16.38 13.38 10.80
N ILE A 163 -16.24 12.41 9.88
CA ILE A 163 -16.36 12.65 8.44
C ILE A 163 -17.83 12.58 8.04
N THR A 164 -18.36 13.66 7.46
CA THR A 164 -19.70 13.77 6.89
C THR A 164 -19.61 14.22 5.45
N GLU A 165 -20.71 14.08 4.66
CA GLU A 165 -20.74 14.50 3.25
C GLU A 165 -20.47 16.00 3.06
N ASP A 166 -20.66 16.82 4.10
CA ASP A 166 -20.44 18.28 4.10
C ASP A 166 -19.03 18.68 4.57
N LYS A 167 -18.18 17.72 4.88
CA LYS A 167 -16.78 17.90 5.33
C LYS A 167 -15.85 17.01 4.55
#